data_687dd1e1c75518e16545ed38ecfdd4ac
#
_entry.id   687dd1e1c75518e16545ed38ecfdd4ac
#
_cell.length_a   1.000
_cell.length_b   1.000
_cell.length_c   1.000
_cell.angle_alpha   90.00
_cell.angle_beta   90.00
_cell.angle_gamma   90.00
#
_symmetry.space_group_name_H-M   'P 1'
#
loop_
_entity.id
_entity.type
_entity.pdbx_description
1 polymer ?
#
loop_
_entity_poly.entity_id
_entity_poly.type
_entity_poly.pdbx_seq_one_letter_code
_entity_poly.pdbx_strand_id
1 'polypeptide(L)'
;MKKNLRKIGMFALAITVLSSCKKDNLDDISIPGNYENGYFITNEGNYGTGNGSVSFVDEYGVVENDVFVSINSFALGDVVQSMTIINNNAYIVVNNSNKIEITSVDSMNYVGTIDVGFPRYIKQVTNDKAYITTWGTGFGNEVKVLDLNTNTIVNTIPCGLGPDAIEVSNGFAYVCNIGGYGVDNTISIIDISSDMVISTLVLSDKPNSVKVDIDGNVWVLTKGTTEYAADWSVVPVSPGSLFKISNNEIVETFTFPLGDFPKNLVINNLGDVLYYSCAGSVFSFDVADATLPTTALINRGFNELGSHDGYLYGAVVPSYVETGWSIKYNTSGTVIDSVEVGVGPGGYCFN
;
A
#
# COMPACT_ATOMS: atom_id res chain seq x y z
N MET A 1 71.60 -65.08 -23.54
CA MET A 1 70.31 -64.62 -24.19
C MET A 1 69.25 -64.61 -23.13
N LYS A 2 68.88 -63.42 -22.57
CA LYS A 2 67.80 -63.25 -21.58
C LYS A 2 66.84 -62.27 -22.15
N LYS A 3 65.52 -62.69 -22.36
CA LYS A 3 64.44 -61.83 -22.81
C LYS A 3 63.84 -61.14 -21.59
N ASN A 4 63.80 -59.81 -21.62
CA ASN A 4 63.09 -58.97 -20.67
C ASN A 4 61.62 -58.84 -21.09
N LEU A 5 60.67 -59.28 -20.26
CA LEU A 5 59.26 -59.00 -20.38
C LEU A 5 58.96 -57.69 -19.64
N ARG A 6 58.53 -56.70 -20.37
CA ARG A 6 57.92 -55.46 -19.82
C ARG A 6 56.45 -55.70 -19.48
N LYS A 7 56.13 -55.57 -18.21
CA LYS A 7 54.71 -55.51 -17.74
C LYS A 7 54.16 -54.09 -18.00
N ILE A 8 53.14 -53.99 -18.81
CA ILE A 8 52.35 -52.78 -18.99
C ILE A 8 51.26 -52.80 -17.95
N GLY A 9 51.31 -51.89 -16.98
CA GLY A 9 50.22 -51.66 -16.03
C GLY A 9 49.14 -50.79 -16.65
N MET A 10 47.94 -51.34 -16.78
CA MET A 10 46.76 -50.62 -17.26
C MET A 10 46.10 -49.93 -16.05
N PHE A 11 46.25 -48.57 -16.01
CA PHE A 11 45.54 -47.73 -15.05
C PHE A 11 44.10 -47.54 -15.54
N ALA A 12 43.13 -48.15 -14.91
CA ALA A 12 41.71 -47.88 -15.15
C ALA A 12 41.33 -46.59 -14.37
N LEU A 13 41.09 -45.52 -15.12
CA LEU A 13 40.54 -44.26 -14.56
C LEU A 13 39.02 -44.43 -14.42
N ALA A 14 38.54 -44.61 -13.21
CA ALA A 14 37.13 -44.60 -12.90
C ALA A 14 36.61 -43.16 -12.88
N ILE A 15 35.92 -42.75 -13.93
CA ILE A 15 35.17 -41.47 -13.97
C ILE A 15 33.84 -41.70 -13.22
N THR A 16 33.78 -41.23 -11.99
CA THR A 16 32.50 -41.08 -11.27
C THR A 16 31.79 -39.85 -11.80
N VAL A 17 30.82 -40.05 -12.67
CA VAL A 17 29.83 -39.03 -13.06
C VAL A 17 28.90 -38.83 -11.87
N LEU A 18 29.11 -37.78 -11.10
CA LEU A 18 28.12 -37.28 -10.15
C LEU A 18 26.98 -36.63 -10.96
N SER A 19 25.98 -37.42 -11.30
CA SER A 19 24.69 -36.90 -11.76
C SER A 19 24.01 -36.21 -10.58
N SER A 20 24.21 -34.89 -10.46
CA SER A 20 23.38 -34.05 -9.64
C SER A 20 22.05 -33.88 -10.37
N CYS A 21 21.10 -34.79 -10.13
CA CYS A 21 19.71 -34.49 -10.38
C CYS A 21 19.32 -33.38 -9.40
N LYS A 22 19.30 -32.11 -9.84
CA LYS A 22 18.37 -31.15 -9.27
C LYS A 22 16.99 -31.74 -9.49
N LYS A 23 16.30 -32.04 -8.39
CA LYS A 23 14.85 -32.21 -8.42
C LYS A 23 14.30 -30.83 -8.78
N ASP A 24 13.98 -30.62 -10.03
CA ASP A 24 13.11 -29.53 -10.40
C ASP A 24 11.77 -29.86 -9.72
N ASN A 25 11.46 -29.16 -8.64
CA ASN A 25 10.13 -29.20 -8.05
C ASN A 25 9.20 -28.57 -9.09
N LEU A 26 8.35 -29.41 -9.68
CA LEU A 26 7.31 -28.96 -10.63
C LEU A 26 6.23 -28.10 -9.94
N ASP A 27 6.38 -27.88 -8.61
CA ASP A 27 5.46 -27.09 -7.79
C ASP A 27 5.80 -25.59 -7.79
N ASP A 28 6.94 -25.16 -8.37
CA ASP A 28 7.39 -23.77 -8.41
C ASP A 28 7.18 -23.11 -9.79
N ILE A 29 6.18 -23.54 -10.56
CA ILE A 29 5.88 -22.90 -11.86
C ILE A 29 4.76 -21.89 -11.63
N SER A 30 5.13 -20.62 -11.58
CA SER A 30 4.18 -19.52 -11.73
C SER A 30 3.38 -19.71 -13.03
N ILE A 31 2.05 -19.66 -12.95
CA ILE A 31 1.15 -19.71 -14.11
C ILE A 31 0.81 -18.25 -14.46
N PRO A 32 1.38 -17.67 -15.53
CA PRO A 32 1.06 -16.30 -15.92
C PRO A 32 -0.45 -16.14 -16.14
N GLY A 33 -1.01 -15.04 -15.60
CA GLY A 33 -2.44 -14.74 -15.70
C GLY A 33 -3.31 -15.42 -14.62
N ASN A 34 -2.69 -16.02 -13.58
CA ASN A 34 -3.38 -16.41 -12.35
C ASN A 34 -2.91 -15.53 -11.19
N TYR A 35 -3.79 -14.72 -10.65
CA TYR A 35 -3.49 -13.71 -9.63
C TYR A 35 -4.09 -14.06 -8.26
N GLU A 36 -4.34 -15.34 -7.96
CA GLU A 36 -5.01 -15.80 -6.74
C GLU A 36 -4.10 -15.76 -5.49
N ASN A 37 -2.79 -15.98 -5.65
CA ASN A 37 -1.86 -16.06 -4.52
C ASN A 37 -0.69 -15.10 -4.74
N GLY A 38 -0.68 -14.02 -3.98
CA GLY A 38 0.37 -13.01 -4.09
C GLY A 38 -0.07 -11.62 -3.67
N TYR A 39 0.53 -10.61 -4.26
CA TYR A 39 0.15 -9.24 -3.98
C TYR A 39 0.34 -8.35 -5.21
N PHE A 40 -0.52 -7.36 -5.30
CA PHE A 40 -0.45 -6.33 -6.31
C PHE A 40 0.28 -5.10 -5.78
N ILE A 41 0.97 -4.40 -6.67
CA ILE A 41 1.61 -3.11 -6.42
C ILE A 41 1.06 -2.13 -7.43
N THR A 42 0.47 -1.03 -6.96
CA THR A 42 0.09 0.09 -7.82
C THR A 42 1.32 0.94 -8.11
N ASN A 43 1.50 1.30 -9.37
CA ASN A 43 2.58 2.17 -9.84
C ASN A 43 1.94 3.45 -10.39
N GLU A 44 2.19 4.59 -9.73
CA GLU A 44 1.58 5.88 -10.10
C GLU A 44 1.90 6.27 -11.55
N GLY A 45 3.09 5.90 -12.02
CA GLY A 45 3.62 6.36 -13.29
C GLY A 45 4.25 7.75 -13.19
N ASN A 46 4.59 8.32 -14.33
CA ASN A 46 5.05 9.70 -14.45
C ASN A 46 3.84 10.61 -14.66
N TYR A 47 3.62 11.56 -13.76
CA TYR A 47 2.49 12.49 -13.79
C TYR A 47 2.30 13.16 -15.16
N GLY A 48 1.08 13.11 -15.68
CA GLY A 48 0.70 13.69 -16.97
C GLY A 48 1.02 12.82 -18.19
N THR A 49 1.57 11.60 -18.01
CA THR A 49 1.93 10.73 -19.14
C THR A 49 0.94 9.58 -19.37
N GLY A 50 0.10 9.27 -18.40
CA GLY A 50 -0.89 8.19 -18.50
C GLY A 50 -0.30 6.79 -18.48
N ASN A 51 0.90 6.61 -17.92
CA ASN A 51 1.63 5.34 -17.84
C ASN A 51 1.58 4.69 -16.45
N GLY A 52 0.58 5.01 -15.66
CA GLY A 52 0.32 4.30 -14.41
C GLY A 52 -0.02 2.84 -14.67
N SER A 53 0.42 1.93 -13.80
CA SER A 53 0.30 0.50 -14.01
C SER A 53 0.06 -0.28 -12.72
N VAL A 54 -0.15 -1.58 -12.83
CA VAL A 54 -0.19 -2.53 -11.72
C VAL A 54 0.79 -3.65 -12.01
N SER A 55 1.63 -3.97 -11.01
CA SER A 55 2.50 -5.14 -11.00
C SER A 55 1.91 -6.19 -10.07
N PHE A 56 2.11 -7.46 -10.37
CA PHE A 56 1.77 -8.60 -9.50
C PHE A 56 3.04 -9.35 -9.12
N VAL A 57 3.13 -9.77 -7.87
CA VAL A 57 4.19 -10.63 -7.36
C VAL A 57 3.54 -11.85 -6.74
N ASP A 58 3.85 -13.03 -7.26
CA ASP A 58 3.30 -14.28 -6.77
C ASP A 58 3.95 -14.73 -5.45
N GLU A 59 3.44 -15.82 -4.88
CA GLU A 59 3.95 -16.40 -3.62
C GLU A 59 5.42 -16.87 -3.71
N TYR A 60 5.94 -17.10 -4.93
CA TYR A 60 7.33 -17.52 -5.19
C TYR A 60 8.27 -16.32 -5.42
N GLY A 61 7.75 -15.08 -5.47
CA GLY A 61 8.51 -13.86 -5.74
C GLY A 61 8.70 -13.58 -7.23
N VAL A 62 7.96 -14.26 -8.12
CA VAL A 62 7.99 -13.94 -9.54
C VAL A 62 7.12 -12.71 -9.81
N VAL A 63 7.68 -11.74 -10.51
CA VAL A 63 6.98 -10.49 -10.83
C VAL A 63 6.46 -10.48 -12.26
N GLU A 64 5.21 -10.06 -12.43
CA GLU A 64 4.61 -9.68 -13.71
C GLU A 64 4.24 -8.20 -13.66
N ASN A 65 4.88 -7.41 -14.53
CA ASN A 65 4.61 -5.98 -14.64
C ASN A 65 3.52 -5.70 -15.68
N ASP A 66 2.87 -4.54 -15.56
CA ASP A 66 1.86 -4.06 -16.52
C ASP A 66 0.68 -5.03 -16.73
N VAL A 67 0.29 -5.78 -15.67
CA VAL A 67 -0.71 -6.86 -15.74
C VAL A 67 -2.05 -6.40 -16.32
N PHE A 68 -2.50 -5.16 -16.04
CA PHE A 68 -3.77 -4.67 -16.58
C PHE A 68 -3.73 -4.47 -18.09
N VAL A 69 -2.71 -3.78 -18.61
CA VAL A 69 -2.62 -3.46 -20.04
C VAL A 69 -2.29 -4.69 -20.89
N SER A 70 -1.53 -5.63 -20.34
CA SER A 70 -1.21 -6.88 -21.04
C SER A 70 -2.45 -7.74 -21.30
N ILE A 71 -3.41 -7.73 -20.38
CA ILE A 71 -4.66 -8.50 -20.50
C ILE A 71 -5.72 -7.74 -21.27
N ASN A 72 -5.92 -6.44 -20.97
CA ASN A 72 -7.06 -5.69 -21.48
C ASN A 72 -6.75 -4.87 -22.75
N SER A 73 -5.48 -4.76 -23.14
CA SER A 73 -5.04 -4.06 -24.37
C SER A 73 -5.32 -2.54 -24.38
N PHE A 74 -5.58 -1.93 -23.21
CA PHE A 74 -5.67 -0.48 -23.03
C PHE A 74 -5.02 -0.05 -21.71
N ALA A 75 -4.58 1.21 -21.60
CA ALA A 75 -3.87 1.71 -20.44
C ALA A 75 -4.83 2.04 -19.29
N LEU A 76 -4.40 1.86 -18.04
CA LEU A 76 -5.11 2.32 -16.85
C LEU A 76 -5.30 3.84 -16.85
N GLY A 77 -4.23 4.58 -17.05
CA GLY A 77 -4.25 6.05 -17.06
C GLY A 77 -3.15 6.65 -16.21
N ASP A 78 -3.43 7.82 -15.65
CA ASP A 78 -2.46 8.65 -14.95
C ASP A 78 -2.69 8.62 -13.43
N VAL A 79 -1.65 8.37 -12.67
CA VAL A 79 -1.61 8.22 -11.21
C VAL A 79 -2.51 7.09 -10.71
N VAL A 80 -2.01 5.84 -10.79
CA VAL A 80 -2.66 4.69 -10.15
C VAL A 80 -2.39 4.75 -8.66
N GLN A 81 -3.37 5.32 -7.92
CA GLN A 81 -3.24 5.73 -6.52
C GLN A 81 -3.31 4.57 -5.54
N SER A 82 -4.28 3.70 -5.71
CA SER A 82 -4.55 2.60 -4.79
C SER A 82 -5.30 1.47 -5.49
N MET A 83 -5.33 0.31 -4.88
CA MET A 83 -6.11 -0.84 -5.31
C MET A 83 -6.70 -1.54 -4.10
N THR A 84 -7.93 -2.00 -4.21
CA THR A 84 -8.62 -2.74 -3.15
C THR A 84 -9.37 -3.91 -3.77
N ILE A 85 -9.27 -5.08 -3.14
CA ILE A 85 -10.05 -6.26 -3.50
C ILE A 85 -11.32 -6.26 -2.66
N ILE A 86 -12.48 -6.31 -3.32
CA ILE A 86 -13.80 -6.43 -2.70
C ILE A 86 -14.53 -7.58 -3.38
N ASN A 87 -14.87 -8.62 -2.62
CA ASN A 87 -15.40 -9.87 -3.16
C ASN A 87 -14.42 -10.43 -4.21
N ASN A 88 -14.88 -10.71 -5.43
CA ASN A 88 -14.06 -11.23 -6.52
C ASN A 88 -13.58 -10.15 -7.50
N ASN A 89 -13.71 -8.88 -7.14
CA ASN A 89 -13.32 -7.75 -7.98
C ASN A 89 -12.18 -6.96 -7.35
N ALA A 90 -11.26 -6.53 -8.21
CA ALA A 90 -10.24 -5.55 -7.88
C ALA A 90 -10.69 -4.17 -8.40
N TYR A 91 -10.71 -3.20 -7.51
CA TYR A 91 -11.02 -1.80 -7.79
C TYR A 91 -9.71 -1.02 -7.82
N ILE A 92 -9.30 -0.60 -9.00
CA ILE A 92 -8.04 0.10 -9.26
C ILE A 92 -8.34 1.59 -9.37
N VAL A 93 -7.90 2.36 -8.39
CA VAL A 93 -8.14 3.82 -8.31
C VAL A 93 -7.13 4.56 -9.17
N VAL A 94 -7.59 5.24 -10.22
CA VAL A 94 -6.77 6.01 -11.16
C VAL A 94 -7.04 7.49 -10.96
N ASN A 95 -6.31 8.10 -10.02
CA ASN A 95 -6.58 9.41 -9.46
C ASN A 95 -6.66 10.53 -10.51
N ASN A 96 -5.58 10.75 -11.25
CA ASN A 96 -5.51 11.87 -12.22
C ASN A 96 -6.28 11.58 -13.52
N SER A 97 -6.78 10.36 -13.72
CA SER A 97 -7.71 10.01 -14.80
C SER A 97 -9.18 10.07 -14.36
N ASN A 98 -9.47 10.47 -13.11
CA ASN A 98 -10.83 10.67 -12.58
C ASN A 98 -11.72 9.43 -12.70
N LYS A 99 -11.20 8.24 -12.41
CA LYS A 99 -11.91 6.98 -12.52
C LYS A 99 -11.40 5.89 -11.58
N ILE A 100 -12.22 4.86 -11.43
CA ILE A 100 -11.85 3.57 -10.85
C ILE A 100 -12.11 2.50 -11.89
N GLU A 101 -11.08 1.73 -12.27
CA GLU A 101 -11.25 0.56 -13.12
C GLU A 101 -11.57 -0.67 -12.27
N ILE A 102 -12.49 -1.49 -12.75
CA ILE A 102 -12.90 -2.73 -12.08
C ILE A 102 -12.45 -3.91 -12.93
N THR A 103 -11.76 -4.87 -12.31
CA THR A 103 -11.36 -6.14 -12.94
C THR A 103 -11.79 -7.31 -12.07
N SER A 104 -11.89 -8.52 -12.65
CA SER A 104 -11.88 -9.73 -11.84
C SER A 104 -10.52 -9.89 -11.17
N VAL A 105 -10.47 -10.33 -9.91
CA VAL A 105 -9.19 -10.43 -9.18
C VAL A 105 -8.31 -11.56 -9.68
N ASP A 106 -8.91 -12.67 -10.08
CA ASP A 106 -8.23 -13.91 -10.50
C ASP A 106 -7.53 -13.80 -11.86
N SER A 107 -8.09 -13.01 -12.77
CA SER A 107 -7.65 -12.96 -14.17
C SER A 107 -7.37 -11.54 -14.68
N MET A 108 -7.61 -10.52 -13.85
CA MET A 108 -7.47 -9.10 -14.19
C MET A 108 -8.27 -8.66 -15.45
N ASN A 109 -9.26 -9.47 -15.88
CA ASN A 109 -10.15 -9.12 -16.97
C ASN A 109 -11.02 -7.92 -16.58
N TYR A 110 -11.13 -6.94 -17.47
CA TYR A 110 -11.94 -5.75 -17.29
C TYR A 110 -13.43 -6.08 -17.10
N VAL A 111 -14.03 -5.48 -16.09
CA VAL A 111 -15.45 -5.63 -15.74
C VAL A 111 -16.21 -4.33 -15.97
N GLY A 112 -15.62 -3.17 -15.65
CA GLY A 112 -16.29 -1.88 -15.76
C GLY A 112 -15.46 -0.72 -15.25
N THR A 113 -16.01 0.49 -15.38
CA THR A 113 -15.39 1.74 -14.93
C THR A 113 -16.40 2.56 -14.11
N ILE A 114 -15.93 3.19 -13.04
CA ILE A 114 -16.67 4.18 -12.27
C ILE A 114 -16.03 5.54 -12.49
N ASP A 115 -16.76 6.50 -13.01
CA ASP A 115 -16.32 7.89 -13.14
C ASP A 115 -16.45 8.62 -11.80
N VAL A 116 -15.34 9.12 -11.27
CA VAL A 116 -15.29 9.88 -10.02
C VAL A 116 -14.08 10.81 -9.99
N GLY A 117 -14.28 12.09 -9.70
CA GLY A 117 -13.22 13.10 -9.74
C GLY A 117 -12.16 12.90 -8.65
N PHE A 118 -10.89 12.83 -9.01
CA PHE A 118 -9.73 12.65 -8.13
C PHE A 118 -9.95 11.63 -7.00
N PRO A 119 -10.34 10.36 -7.29
CA PRO A 119 -10.54 9.33 -6.28
C PRO A 119 -9.22 9.00 -5.57
N ARG A 120 -9.33 8.66 -4.27
CA ARG A 120 -8.16 8.34 -3.44
C ARG A 120 -8.15 6.90 -3.00
N TYR A 121 -9.15 6.49 -2.24
CA TYR A 121 -9.29 5.13 -1.72
C TYR A 121 -10.73 4.67 -1.84
N ILE A 122 -10.90 3.35 -1.92
CA ILE A 122 -12.19 2.68 -1.81
C ILE A 122 -12.15 1.69 -0.64
N LYS A 123 -13.16 1.70 0.21
CA LYS A 123 -13.29 0.81 1.36
C LYS A 123 -14.67 0.21 1.42
N GLN A 124 -14.76 -1.12 1.44
CA GLN A 124 -16.02 -1.81 1.72
C GLN A 124 -16.48 -1.48 3.14
N VAL A 125 -17.76 -1.10 3.30
CA VAL A 125 -18.37 -0.76 4.59
C VAL A 125 -19.48 -1.72 4.99
N THR A 126 -20.19 -2.33 4.00
CA THR A 126 -21.11 -3.45 4.16
C THR A 126 -20.92 -4.44 3.02
N ASN A 127 -21.65 -5.56 3.00
CA ASN A 127 -21.54 -6.54 1.91
C ASN A 127 -21.92 -5.98 0.53
N ASP A 128 -22.79 -4.97 0.49
CA ASP A 128 -23.35 -4.36 -0.73
C ASP A 128 -22.93 -2.90 -0.93
N LYS A 129 -22.13 -2.33 -0.01
CA LYS A 129 -21.78 -0.90 -0.01
C LYS A 129 -20.30 -0.66 0.23
N ALA A 130 -19.71 0.26 -0.54
CA ALA A 130 -18.39 0.80 -0.30
C ALA A 130 -18.40 2.34 -0.27
N TYR A 131 -17.40 2.91 0.38
CA TYR A 131 -17.13 4.34 0.37
C TYR A 131 -15.90 4.63 -0.48
N ILE A 132 -15.97 5.71 -1.28
CA ILE A 132 -14.86 6.22 -2.09
C ILE A 132 -14.52 7.61 -1.58
N THR A 133 -13.30 7.80 -1.09
CA THR A 133 -12.78 9.13 -0.77
C THR A 133 -12.33 9.84 -2.04
N THR A 134 -12.59 11.14 -2.14
CA THR A 134 -12.29 11.91 -3.35
C THR A 134 -11.91 13.35 -3.04
N TRP A 135 -10.96 13.89 -3.80
CA TRP A 135 -10.62 15.31 -3.75
C TRP A 135 -11.41 16.16 -4.75
N GLY A 136 -12.33 15.54 -5.51
CA GLY A 136 -13.18 16.24 -6.47
C GLY A 136 -12.39 16.99 -7.53
N THR A 137 -12.20 18.29 -7.35
CA THR A 137 -11.35 19.16 -8.20
C THR A 137 -10.02 19.55 -7.53
N GLY A 138 -9.60 18.79 -6.49
CA GLY A 138 -8.40 19.02 -5.68
C GLY A 138 -8.69 19.66 -4.31
N PHE A 139 -9.88 20.22 -4.12
CA PHE A 139 -10.38 20.82 -2.87
C PHE A 139 -11.74 20.23 -2.48
N GLY A 140 -12.02 18.97 -2.89
CA GLY A 140 -13.26 18.30 -2.54
C GLY A 140 -13.33 17.95 -1.07
N ASN A 141 -14.56 17.81 -0.58
CA ASN A 141 -14.89 17.50 0.81
C ASN A 141 -16.01 16.44 0.88
N GLU A 142 -15.90 15.42 0.05
CA GLU A 142 -16.95 14.44 -0.14
C GLU A 142 -16.44 13.01 -0.12
N VAL A 143 -17.22 12.12 0.49
CA VAL A 143 -17.12 10.67 0.33
C VAL A 143 -18.28 10.21 -0.54
N LYS A 144 -18.02 9.43 -1.59
CA LYS A 144 -19.05 8.84 -2.44
C LYS A 144 -19.47 7.49 -1.88
N VAL A 145 -20.77 7.21 -1.94
CA VAL A 145 -21.34 5.92 -1.57
C VAL A 145 -21.56 5.11 -2.83
N LEU A 146 -20.89 3.97 -2.92
CA LEU A 146 -20.96 3.03 -4.04
C LEU A 146 -21.85 1.85 -3.67
N ASP A 147 -22.84 1.55 -4.51
CA ASP A 147 -23.55 0.27 -4.50
C ASP A 147 -22.69 -0.78 -5.24
N LEU A 148 -22.25 -1.81 -4.51
CA LEU A 148 -21.39 -2.87 -5.03
C LEU A 148 -22.13 -3.87 -5.95
N ASN A 149 -23.47 -3.92 -5.91
CA ASN A 149 -24.23 -4.80 -6.80
C ASN A 149 -24.36 -4.21 -8.22
N THR A 150 -24.40 -2.88 -8.31
CA THR A 150 -24.57 -2.17 -9.58
C THR A 150 -23.32 -1.43 -10.04
N ASN A 151 -22.31 -1.30 -9.18
CA ASN A 151 -21.12 -0.47 -9.36
C ASN A 151 -21.43 0.99 -9.70
N THR A 152 -22.47 1.55 -9.07
CA THR A 152 -22.91 2.94 -9.28
C THR A 152 -22.83 3.76 -8.00
N ILE A 153 -22.46 5.04 -8.13
CA ILE A 153 -22.50 5.99 -7.01
C ILE A 153 -23.96 6.36 -6.74
N VAL A 154 -24.44 6.06 -5.52
CA VAL A 154 -25.86 6.23 -5.12
C VAL A 154 -26.05 7.38 -4.13
N ASN A 155 -25.01 7.84 -3.43
CA ASN A 155 -25.09 8.93 -2.48
C ASN A 155 -23.74 9.65 -2.34
N THR A 156 -23.77 10.81 -1.68
CA THR A 156 -22.59 11.63 -1.37
C THR A 156 -22.68 12.11 0.07
N ILE A 157 -21.62 11.92 0.84
CA ILE A 157 -21.51 12.30 2.26
C ILE A 157 -20.56 13.50 2.36
N PRO A 158 -21.02 14.69 2.76
CA PRO A 158 -20.13 15.81 3.05
C PRO A 158 -19.23 15.50 4.26
N CYS A 159 -17.94 15.87 4.18
CA CYS A 159 -16.96 15.66 5.26
C CYS A 159 -15.93 16.80 5.30
N GLY A 160 -14.77 16.61 5.94
CA GLY A 160 -13.68 17.58 5.92
C GLY A 160 -12.98 17.67 4.56
N LEU A 161 -12.07 18.63 4.42
CA LEU A 161 -11.41 18.93 3.16
C LEU A 161 -10.41 17.83 2.76
N GLY A 162 -10.45 17.38 1.51
CA GLY A 162 -9.53 16.40 0.94
C GLY A 162 -9.57 15.06 1.66
N PRO A 163 -10.74 14.35 1.67
CA PRO A 163 -10.81 13.02 2.27
C PRO A 163 -9.88 12.04 1.56
N ASP A 164 -9.13 11.28 2.36
CA ASP A 164 -8.03 10.42 1.91
C ASP A 164 -8.16 9.02 2.52
N ALA A 165 -7.19 8.58 3.33
CA ALA A 165 -7.20 7.29 3.96
C ALA A 165 -8.49 7.05 4.77
N ILE A 166 -9.02 5.83 4.69
CA ILE A 166 -10.29 5.44 5.31
C ILE A 166 -10.17 4.03 5.91
N GLU A 167 -10.68 3.85 7.12
CA GLU A 167 -10.82 2.55 7.79
C GLU A 167 -12.19 2.42 8.46
N VAL A 168 -12.57 1.18 8.74
CA VAL A 168 -13.86 0.84 9.35
C VAL A 168 -13.66 0.11 10.67
N SER A 169 -14.33 0.59 11.71
CA SER A 169 -14.38 -0.07 13.02
C SER A 169 -15.74 0.11 13.67
N ASN A 170 -16.28 -0.94 14.26
CA ASN A 170 -17.46 -0.91 15.12
C ASN A 170 -18.71 -0.20 14.51
N GLY A 171 -18.91 -0.36 13.20
CA GLY A 171 -20.06 0.25 12.49
C GLY A 171 -19.84 1.70 12.05
N PHE A 172 -18.64 2.24 12.22
CA PHE A 172 -18.26 3.57 11.79
C PHE A 172 -17.14 3.52 10.77
N ALA A 173 -17.14 4.47 9.82
CA ALA A 173 -16.02 4.73 8.93
C ALA A 173 -15.29 5.99 9.41
N TYR A 174 -13.97 5.90 9.48
CA TYR A 174 -13.05 6.95 9.91
C TYR A 174 -12.28 7.46 8.70
N VAL A 175 -12.53 8.71 8.31
CA VAL A 175 -11.98 9.31 7.10
C VAL A 175 -11.01 10.42 7.46
N CYS A 176 -9.74 10.24 7.12
CA CYS A 176 -8.71 11.27 7.26
C CYS A 176 -8.96 12.41 6.26
N ASN A 177 -9.10 13.64 6.72
CA ASN A 177 -9.21 14.81 5.87
C ASN A 177 -7.83 15.48 5.79
N ILE A 178 -7.08 15.17 4.71
CA ILE A 178 -5.68 15.63 4.57
C ILE A 178 -5.57 17.06 4.00
N GLY A 179 -6.69 17.59 3.47
CA GLY A 179 -6.76 18.91 2.88
C GLY A 179 -6.64 18.96 1.35
N GLY A 180 -6.44 17.82 0.67
CA GLY A 180 -6.20 17.83 -0.77
C GLY A 180 -5.00 18.70 -1.15
N TYR A 181 -5.18 19.70 -2.03
CA TYR A 181 -4.14 20.69 -2.34
C TYR A 181 -3.99 21.78 -1.26
N GLY A 182 -4.88 21.80 -0.25
CA GLY A 182 -4.78 22.67 0.93
C GLY A 182 -4.23 21.95 2.15
N VAL A 183 -4.74 22.34 3.32
CA VAL A 183 -4.45 21.71 4.62
C VAL A 183 -5.76 21.52 5.38
N ASP A 184 -5.93 20.35 5.99
CA ASP A 184 -6.94 20.06 6.99
C ASP A 184 -6.28 19.28 8.13
N ASN A 185 -6.93 19.24 9.27
CA ASN A 185 -6.43 18.62 10.49
C ASN A 185 -7.53 17.81 11.21
N THR A 186 -8.46 17.28 10.44
CA THR A 186 -9.62 16.59 11.01
C THR A 186 -9.73 15.14 10.55
N ILE A 187 -10.45 14.34 11.33
CA ILE A 187 -10.96 13.04 10.93
C ILE A 187 -12.49 13.06 11.04
N SER A 188 -13.18 12.70 9.96
CA SER A 188 -14.64 12.57 9.95
C SER A 188 -15.04 11.14 10.34
N ILE A 189 -16.02 11.02 11.26
CA ILE A 189 -16.58 9.74 11.70
C ILE A 189 -17.99 9.63 11.09
N ILE A 190 -18.16 8.63 10.22
CA ILE A 190 -19.40 8.39 9.49
C ILE A 190 -20.09 7.17 10.09
N ASP A 191 -21.35 7.31 10.48
CA ASP A 191 -22.20 6.17 10.81
C ASP A 191 -22.60 5.46 9.51
N ILE A 192 -22.17 4.20 9.35
CA ILE A 192 -22.37 3.40 8.15
C ILE A 192 -23.86 3.07 7.90
N SER A 193 -24.67 3.04 8.97
CA SER A 193 -26.10 2.72 8.87
C SER A 193 -26.94 3.86 8.29
N SER A 194 -26.54 5.10 8.56
CA SER A 194 -27.24 6.31 8.12
C SER A 194 -26.56 7.05 6.97
N ASP A 195 -25.31 6.71 6.63
CA ASP A 195 -24.45 7.44 5.69
C ASP A 195 -24.32 8.94 6.06
N MET A 196 -24.13 9.21 7.36
CA MET A 196 -24.00 10.58 7.87
C MET A 196 -22.73 10.72 8.73
N VAL A 197 -22.06 11.87 8.62
CA VAL A 197 -21.02 12.26 9.57
C VAL A 197 -21.68 12.58 10.90
N ILE A 198 -21.33 11.82 11.94
CA ILE A 198 -21.86 11.99 13.30
C ILE A 198 -20.92 12.78 14.21
N SER A 199 -19.63 12.80 13.87
CA SER A 199 -18.60 13.52 14.62
C SER A 199 -17.42 13.87 13.72
N THR A 200 -16.72 14.94 14.09
CA THR A 200 -15.44 15.33 13.49
C THR A 200 -14.47 15.65 14.62
N LEU A 201 -13.35 14.93 14.69
CA LEU A 201 -12.31 15.16 15.68
C LEU A 201 -11.20 16.02 15.07
N VAL A 202 -10.68 16.95 15.86
CA VAL A 202 -9.53 17.78 15.49
C VAL A 202 -8.25 17.08 15.93
N LEU A 203 -7.32 16.91 14.99
CA LEU A 203 -6.02 16.27 15.15
C LEU A 203 -4.90 17.29 14.93
N SER A 204 -3.67 16.81 14.70
CA SER A 204 -2.61 17.62 14.08
C SER A 204 -2.80 17.67 12.55
N ASP A 205 -2.09 18.57 11.89
CA ASP A 205 -2.22 18.81 10.46
C ASP A 205 -1.88 17.58 9.60
N LYS A 206 -2.64 17.44 8.51
CA LYS A 206 -2.47 16.42 7.46
C LYS A 206 -2.52 14.99 7.99
N PRO A 207 -3.69 14.53 8.50
CA PRO A 207 -3.91 13.11 8.78
C PRO A 207 -3.79 12.32 7.47
N ASN A 208 -2.80 11.40 7.39
CA ASN A 208 -2.43 10.75 6.13
C ASN A 208 -2.64 9.24 6.13
N SER A 209 -2.82 8.63 7.28
CA SER A 209 -2.97 7.18 7.39
C SER A 209 -3.84 6.82 8.60
N VAL A 210 -4.62 5.75 8.47
CA VAL A 210 -5.49 5.24 9.53
C VAL A 210 -5.47 3.73 9.53
N LYS A 211 -5.40 3.09 10.73
CA LYS A 211 -5.46 1.64 10.93
C LYS A 211 -6.31 1.32 12.15
N VAL A 212 -6.80 0.08 12.21
CA VAL A 212 -7.61 -0.43 13.33
C VAL A 212 -6.83 -1.54 14.01
N ASP A 213 -6.71 -1.48 15.35
CA ASP A 213 -6.05 -2.51 16.13
C ASP A 213 -6.99 -3.68 16.49
N ILE A 214 -6.43 -4.72 17.12
CA ILE A 214 -7.15 -5.93 17.51
C ILE A 214 -8.34 -5.66 18.44
N ASP A 215 -8.29 -4.58 19.25
CA ASP A 215 -9.33 -4.18 20.18
C ASP A 215 -10.39 -3.27 19.52
N GLY A 216 -10.22 -2.95 18.23
CA GLY A 216 -11.11 -2.07 17.47
C GLY A 216 -10.84 -0.58 17.68
N ASN A 217 -9.75 -0.20 18.34
CA ASN A 217 -9.34 1.21 18.42
C ASN A 217 -8.76 1.65 17.07
N VAL A 218 -8.96 2.92 16.76
CA VAL A 218 -8.51 3.52 15.51
C VAL A 218 -7.25 4.35 15.74
N TRP A 219 -6.21 4.03 15.00
CA TRP A 219 -4.93 4.71 15.04
C TRP A 219 -4.78 5.61 13.83
N VAL A 220 -4.52 6.88 14.05
CA VAL A 220 -4.39 7.91 13.00
C VAL A 220 -3.02 8.54 13.06
N LEU A 221 -2.32 8.53 11.94
CA LEU A 221 -1.04 9.20 11.79
C LEU A 221 -1.23 10.52 11.04
N THR A 222 -0.67 11.61 11.58
CA THR A 222 -0.67 12.93 10.94
C THR A 222 0.76 13.31 10.59
N LYS A 223 0.94 14.00 9.46
CA LYS A 223 2.28 14.34 8.96
C LYS A 223 2.84 15.63 9.53
N GLY A 224 1.97 16.57 9.92
CA GLY A 224 2.34 17.96 10.13
C GLY A 224 2.50 18.74 8.81
N THR A 225 2.90 19.99 8.88
CA THR A 225 3.00 20.92 7.74
C THR A 225 4.37 21.53 7.58
N THR A 226 4.62 22.01 6.36
CA THR A 226 5.82 22.73 5.97
C THR A 226 5.46 24.00 5.21
N GLU A 227 6.34 24.98 5.25
CA GLU A 227 6.38 26.12 4.33
C GLU A 227 7.69 26.11 3.55
N TYR A 228 7.79 26.94 2.53
CA TYR A 228 9.01 27.16 1.78
C TYR A 228 9.58 28.54 2.09
N ALA A 229 10.85 28.58 2.50
CA ALA A 229 11.57 29.85 2.64
C ALA A 229 11.83 30.49 1.26
N ALA A 230 12.34 31.69 1.24
CA ALA A 230 12.63 32.44 0.00
C ALA A 230 13.69 31.77 -0.89
N ASP A 231 14.53 30.89 -0.34
CA ASP A 231 15.52 30.06 -1.03
C ASP A 231 15.00 28.68 -1.39
N TRP A 232 13.69 28.43 -1.27
CA TRP A 232 13.01 27.16 -1.49
C TRP A 232 13.38 26.04 -0.50
N SER A 233 14.10 26.35 0.56
CA SER A 233 14.31 25.36 1.62
C SER A 233 13.00 25.05 2.35
N VAL A 234 12.83 23.80 2.76
CA VAL A 234 11.64 23.32 3.50
C VAL A 234 11.78 23.73 4.96
N VAL A 235 10.79 24.46 5.47
CA VAL A 235 10.70 24.88 6.88
C VAL A 235 9.54 24.12 7.54
N PRO A 236 9.78 23.28 8.56
CA PRO A 236 8.72 22.65 9.33
C PRO A 236 7.91 23.70 10.11
N VAL A 237 6.57 23.59 10.07
CA VAL A 237 5.64 24.54 10.73
C VAL A 237 4.91 23.87 11.89
N SER A 238 4.36 22.67 11.67
CA SER A 238 3.70 21.88 12.72
C SER A 238 4.23 20.44 12.76
N PRO A 239 4.28 19.82 13.97
CA PRO A 239 4.69 18.43 14.10
C PRO A 239 3.58 17.48 13.68
N GLY A 240 3.95 16.28 13.22
CA GLY A 240 3.04 15.15 13.13
C GLY A 240 2.77 14.51 14.49
N SER A 241 1.72 13.68 14.55
CA SER A 241 1.35 12.92 15.75
C SER A 241 0.71 11.58 15.38
N LEU A 242 0.81 10.61 16.30
CA LEU A 242 0.04 9.37 16.27
C LEU A 242 -1.06 9.48 17.33
N PHE A 243 -2.32 9.32 16.92
CA PHE A 243 -3.49 9.38 17.78
C PHE A 243 -4.11 8.00 17.93
N LYS A 244 -4.55 7.67 19.13
CA LYS A 244 -5.45 6.54 19.40
C LYS A 244 -6.84 7.07 19.67
N ILE A 245 -7.81 6.56 18.94
CA ILE A 245 -9.24 6.88 19.06
C ILE A 245 -9.96 5.64 19.53
N SER A 246 -10.72 5.76 20.63
CA SER A 246 -11.55 4.70 21.16
C SER A 246 -12.94 5.27 21.47
N ASN A 247 -14.00 4.53 21.11
CA ASN A 247 -15.39 5.00 21.28
C ASN A 247 -15.64 6.40 20.68
N ASN A 248 -15.04 6.70 19.53
CA ASN A 248 -15.14 7.98 18.81
C ASN A 248 -14.54 9.18 19.57
N GLU A 249 -13.64 8.97 20.52
CA GLU A 249 -12.93 9.99 21.28
C GLU A 249 -11.40 9.75 21.21
N ILE A 250 -10.61 10.81 21.20
CA ILE A 250 -9.16 10.73 21.29
C ILE A 250 -8.79 10.35 22.71
N VAL A 251 -8.13 9.19 22.90
CA VAL A 251 -7.73 8.69 24.21
C VAL A 251 -6.24 8.80 24.46
N GLU A 252 -5.41 8.78 23.40
CA GLU A 252 -3.96 8.93 23.49
C GLU A 252 -3.43 9.76 22.33
N THR A 253 -2.33 10.48 22.57
CA THR A 253 -1.63 11.30 21.57
C THR A 253 -0.13 11.22 21.78
N PHE A 254 0.59 10.82 20.72
CA PHE A 254 2.06 10.76 20.69
C PHE A 254 2.55 11.76 19.64
N THR A 255 3.23 12.81 20.08
CA THR A 255 3.74 13.87 19.19
C THR A 255 5.18 13.58 18.78
N PHE A 256 5.44 13.63 17.48
CA PHE A 256 6.78 13.47 16.91
C PHE A 256 7.57 14.79 17.00
N PRO A 257 8.91 14.74 16.96
CA PRO A 257 9.72 15.92 16.79
C PRO A 257 9.35 16.72 15.54
N LEU A 258 9.46 18.05 15.63
CA LEU A 258 9.19 18.93 14.50
C LEU A 258 10.15 18.63 13.35
N GLY A 259 9.63 18.34 12.16
CA GLY A 259 10.41 18.03 10.96
C GLY A 259 10.60 16.55 10.65
N ASP A 260 10.09 15.64 11.47
CA ASP A 260 10.21 14.20 11.25
C ASP A 260 9.23 13.65 10.19
N PHE A 261 8.11 14.34 9.95
CA PHE A 261 7.12 14.04 8.90
C PHE A 261 6.68 12.58 8.79
N PRO A 262 6.06 12.01 9.82
CA PRO A 262 5.63 10.62 9.82
C PRO A 262 4.56 10.34 8.75
N LYS A 263 4.62 9.14 8.14
CA LYS A 263 3.72 8.69 7.07
C LYS A 263 3.65 7.17 6.98
N ASN A 264 2.74 6.65 6.15
CA ASN A 264 2.65 5.23 5.78
C ASN A 264 2.43 4.32 6.99
N LEU A 265 1.38 4.59 7.78
CA LEU A 265 1.00 3.72 8.90
C LEU A 265 0.43 2.40 8.37
N VAL A 266 1.02 1.28 8.76
CA VAL A 266 0.50 -0.06 8.52
C VAL A 266 0.45 -0.84 9.83
N ILE A 267 -0.32 -1.93 9.86
CA ILE A 267 -0.47 -2.78 11.03
C ILE A 267 -0.24 -4.24 10.63
N ASN A 268 0.29 -5.05 11.54
CA ASN A 268 0.45 -6.48 11.30
C ASN A 268 -0.89 -7.22 11.30
N ASN A 269 -0.89 -8.48 10.85
CA ASN A 269 -2.11 -9.30 10.76
C ASN A 269 -2.75 -9.60 12.13
N LEU A 270 -1.99 -9.53 13.22
CA LEU A 270 -2.53 -9.71 14.57
C LEU A 270 -3.22 -8.45 15.09
N GLY A 271 -2.95 -7.29 14.49
CA GLY A 271 -3.54 -6.02 14.89
C GLY A 271 -2.93 -5.44 16.17
N ASP A 272 -1.73 -5.88 16.57
CA ASP A 272 -1.07 -5.48 17.82
C ASP A 272 0.23 -4.68 17.61
N VAL A 273 0.79 -4.65 16.39
CA VAL A 273 2.00 -3.89 16.07
C VAL A 273 1.78 -2.99 14.86
N LEU A 274 1.98 -1.71 15.07
CA LEU A 274 1.99 -0.68 14.03
C LEU A 274 3.42 -0.50 13.48
N TYR A 275 3.51 -0.22 12.19
CA TYR A 275 4.76 0.22 11.56
C TYR A 275 4.49 1.52 10.82
N TYR A 276 5.46 2.43 10.82
CA TYR A 276 5.35 3.72 10.13
C TYR A 276 6.71 4.23 9.68
N SER A 277 6.73 5.04 8.63
CA SER A 277 7.91 5.77 8.18
C SER A 277 8.01 7.10 8.92
N CYS A 278 9.20 7.42 9.43
CA CYS A 278 9.47 8.69 10.12
C CYS A 278 10.95 9.05 9.98
N ALA A 279 11.29 10.30 9.73
CA ALA A 279 12.67 10.78 9.62
C ALA A 279 13.56 9.90 8.70
N GLY A 280 13.01 9.39 7.58
CA GLY A 280 13.73 8.55 6.62
C GLY A 280 13.99 7.11 7.05
N SER A 281 13.34 6.63 8.10
CA SER A 281 13.45 5.28 8.64
C SER A 281 12.07 4.68 8.90
N VAL A 282 11.99 3.37 9.15
CA VAL A 282 10.78 2.67 9.59
C VAL A 282 10.89 2.30 11.05
N PHE A 283 9.83 2.53 11.80
CA PHE A 283 9.72 2.22 13.22
C PHE A 283 8.61 1.19 13.44
N SER A 284 8.75 0.40 14.52
CA SER A 284 7.77 -0.55 15.01
C SER A 284 7.24 -0.05 16.34
N PHE A 285 5.91 -0.06 16.54
CA PHE A 285 5.23 0.42 17.74
C PHE A 285 4.18 -0.60 18.16
N ASP A 286 4.34 -1.20 19.35
CA ASP A 286 3.31 -2.05 19.95
C ASP A 286 2.13 -1.17 20.41
N VAL A 287 0.89 -1.57 20.12
CA VAL A 287 -0.31 -0.79 20.46
C VAL A 287 -0.54 -0.63 21.98
N ALA A 288 0.22 -1.39 22.79
CA ALA A 288 0.24 -1.27 24.26
C ALA A 288 1.37 -0.36 24.79
N ASP A 289 2.29 0.11 23.91
CA ASP A 289 3.39 0.97 24.32
C ASP A 289 2.91 2.37 24.74
N ALA A 290 3.52 2.90 25.80
CA ALA A 290 3.20 4.22 26.32
C ALA A 290 4.05 5.35 25.69
N THR A 291 5.04 5.03 24.88
CA THR A 291 5.98 6.00 24.28
C THR A 291 6.41 5.58 22.87
N LEU A 292 6.66 6.58 22.01
CA LEU A 292 7.20 6.30 20.69
C LEU A 292 8.57 5.64 20.75
N PRO A 293 8.88 4.70 19.85
CA PRO A 293 10.18 4.06 19.75
C PRO A 293 11.27 5.08 19.34
N THR A 294 12.46 4.92 19.90
CA THR A 294 13.63 5.75 19.57
C THR A 294 14.62 5.04 18.63
N THR A 295 14.44 3.73 18.43
CA THR A 295 15.30 2.92 17.57
C THR A 295 14.56 2.49 16.34
N ALA A 296 15.10 2.79 15.18
CA ALA A 296 14.54 2.39 13.90
C ALA A 296 14.65 0.87 13.70
N LEU A 297 13.58 0.27 13.17
CA LEU A 297 13.57 -1.13 12.73
C LEU A 297 14.31 -1.28 11.39
N ILE A 298 14.09 -0.33 10.45
CA ILE A 298 14.75 -0.30 9.15
C ILE A 298 15.29 1.12 8.93
N ASN A 299 16.61 1.24 8.74
CA ASN A 299 17.28 2.52 8.47
C ASN A 299 17.20 2.89 6.98
N ARG A 300 15.97 2.99 6.47
CA ARG A 300 15.67 3.38 5.09
C ARG A 300 14.26 3.95 5.01
N GLY A 301 14.09 5.01 4.23
CA GLY A 301 12.77 5.56 3.89
C GLY A 301 12.17 4.89 2.67
N PHE A 302 10.84 4.83 2.64
CA PHE A 302 10.05 4.28 1.54
C PHE A 302 9.00 5.28 1.06
N ASN A 303 8.58 5.14 -0.20
CA ASN A 303 7.43 5.89 -0.72
C ASN A 303 6.14 5.41 -0.06
N GLU A 304 5.96 4.09 0.01
CA GLU A 304 4.83 3.43 0.67
C GLU A 304 5.30 2.20 1.45
N LEU A 305 4.51 1.78 2.45
CA LEU A 305 4.70 0.56 3.21
C LEU A 305 3.52 -0.39 3.03
N GLY A 306 3.79 -1.69 3.10
CA GLY A 306 2.81 -2.75 3.23
C GLY A 306 3.17 -3.65 4.41
N SER A 307 2.15 -4.30 4.99
CA SER A 307 2.33 -5.33 6.03
C SER A 307 1.36 -6.47 5.77
N HIS A 308 1.87 -7.69 5.62
CA HIS A 308 1.06 -8.87 5.36
C HIS A 308 1.84 -10.15 5.77
N ASP A 309 1.15 -11.11 6.39
CA ASP A 309 1.63 -12.45 6.75
C ASP A 309 3.02 -12.48 7.44
N GLY A 310 3.22 -11.53 8.37
CA GLY A 310 4.47 -11.43 9.14
C GLY A 310 5.64 -10.85 8.35
N TYR A 311 5.36 -10.18 7.23
CA TYR A 311 6.35 -9.45 6.44
C TYR A 311 6.00 -7.97 6.33
N LEU A 312 7.03 -7.17 6.11
CA LEU A 312 6.92 -5.77 5.73
C LEU A 312 7.38 -5.60 4.29
N TYR A 313 6.74 -4.69 3.59
CA TYR A 313 7.04 -4.36 2.21
C TYR A 313 7.31 -2.86 2.12
N GLY A 314 8.36 -2.47 1.39
CA GLY A 314 8.70 -1.08 1.20
C GLY A 314 8.86 -0.74 -0.27
N ALA A 315 8.08 0.21 -0.76
CA ALA A 315 8.15 0.73 -2.12
C ALA A 315 9.26 1.77 -2.24
N VAL A 316 10.16 1.58 -3.21
CA VAL A 316 11.28 2.48 -3.50
C VAL A 316 11.08 3.12 -4.85
N VAL A 317 11.05 4.45 -4.87
CA VAL A 317 10.93 5.28 -6.07
C VAL A 317 12.26 6.00 -6.28
N PRO A 318 13.13 5.53 -7.20
CA PRO A 318 14.37 6.24 -7.51
C PRO A 318 14.08 7.60 -8.17
N SER A 319 13.14 7.59 -9.09
CA SER A 319 12.56 8.77 -9.74
C SER A 319 11.18 8.40 -10.32
N TYR A 320 10.40 9.41 -10.74
CA TYR A 320 9.11 9.17 -11.41
C TYR A 320 9.24 8.98 -12.94
N VAL A 321 10.42 8.64 -13.44
CA VAL A 321 10.69 8.32 -14.86
C VAL A 321 11.41 6.98 -15.03
N GLU A 322 11.82 6.36 -13.94
CA GLU A 322 12.49 5.05 -13.89
C GLU A 322 11.64 4.05 -13.12
N THR A 323 11.81 2.77 -13.41
CA THR A 323 11.20 1.68 -12.66
C THR A 323 11.61 1.73 -11.19
N GLY A 324 10.69 1.32 -10.32
CA GLY A 324 10.90 1.26 -8.87
C GLY A 324 11.13 -0.17 -8.38
N TRP A 325 11.15 -0.31 -7.07
CA TRP A 325 11.39 -1.59 -6.41
C TRP A 325 10.39 -1.81 -5.29
N SER A 326 9.97 -3.05 -5.10
CA SER A 326 9.34 -3.53 -3.88
C SER A 326 10.33 -4.39 -3.12
N ILE A 327 10.59 -4.06 -1.86
CA ILE A 327 11.53 -4.80 -1.01
C ILE A 327 10.75 -5.44 0.13
N LYS A 328 10.89 -6.76 0.27
CA LYS A 328 10.26 -7.56 1.32
C LYS A 328 11.23 -7.73 2.50
N TYR A 329 10.74 -7.49 3.71
CA TYR A 329 11.47 -7.63 4.97
C TYR A 329 10.74 -8.59 5.90
N ASN A 330 11.47 -9.26 6.78
CA ASN A 330 10.86 -9.87 7.96
C ASN A 330 10.59 -8.80 9.05
N THR A 331 9.90 -9.20 10.11
CA THR A 331 9.55 -8.31 11.24
C THR A 331 10.74 -7.86 12.08
N SER A 332 11.94 -8.41 11.87
CA SER A 332 13.19 -7.90 12.47
C SER A 332 13.92 -6.87 11.59
N GLY A 333 13.33 -6.47 10.46
CA GLY A 333 13.92 -5.48 9.54
C GLY A 333 15.00 -6.05 8.61
N THR A 334 15.12 -7.38 8.50
CA THR A 334 16.06 -8.02 7.57
C THR A 334 15.42 -8.20 6.20
N VAL A 335 16.12 -7.81 5.14
CA VAL A 335 15.69 -8.01 3.74
C VAL A 335 15.56 -9.51 3.44
N ILE A 336 14.42 -9.88 2.89
CA ILE A 336 14.13 -11.25 2.41
C ILE A 336 14.25 -11.32 0.91
N ASP A 337 13.67 -10.33 0.20
CA ASP A 337 13.63 -10.30 -1.26
C ASP A 337 13.48 -8.87 -1.78
N SER A 338 13.73 -8.67 -3.09
CA SER A 338 13.47 -7.41 -3.77
C SER A 338 13.17 -7.66 -5.24
N VAL A 339 12.10 -7.06 -5.75
CA VAL A 339 11.65 -7.17 -7.13
C VAL A 339 11.52 -5.81 -7.78
N GLU A 340 11.88 -5.73 -9.07
CA GLU A 340 11.70 -4.53 -9.88
C GLU A 340 10.24 -4.46 -10.37
N VAL A 341 9.61 -3.29 -10.16
CA VAL A 341 8.20 -3.04 -10.50
C VAL A 341 8.07 -1.80 -11.37
N GLY A 342 6.85 -1.37 -11.69
CA GLY A 342 6.62 -0.20 -12.53
C GLY A 342 7.15 1.12 -11.98
N VAL A 343 6.91 2.21 -12.70
CA VAL A 343 7.35 3.57 -12.33
C VAL A 343 6.51 4.12 -11.19
N GLY A 344 7.15 4.60 -10.13
CA GLY A 344 6.48 5.22 -8.98
C GLY A 344 5.61 4.26 -8.18
N PRO A 345 6.14 3.13 -7.63
CA PRO A 345 5.35 2.23 -6.80
C PRO A 345 4.83 2.97 -5.55
N GLY A 346 3.49 2.92 -5.33
CA GLY A 346 2.80 3.76 -4.37
C GLY A 346 1.70 3.07 -3.55
N GLY A 347 1.45 1.78 -3.72
CA GLY A 347 0.44 1.06 -2.94
C GLY A 347 0.59 -0.44 -3.01
N TYR A 348 0.14 -1.13 -1.97
CA TYR A 348 0.11 -2.59 -1.87
C TYR A 348 -1.33 -3.09 -1.71
N CYS A 349 -1.70 -4.13 -2.45
CA CYS A 349 -2.96 -4.85 -2.30
C CYS A 349 -2.67 -6.35 -2.24
N PHE A 350 -2.92 -6.95 -1.09
CA PHE A 350 -2.65 -8.38 -0.83
C PHE A 350 -3.91 -9.20 -1.18
N ASN A 351 -3.69 -10.35 -1.86
CA ASN A 351 -4.73 -11.27 -2.28
C ASN A 351 -4.58 -12.64 -1.61
#